data_af155051c3c15a927481713bbe93df12
#
_entry.id   af155051c3c15a927481713bbe93df12
#
_cell.length_a   1.000
_cell.length_b   1.000
_cell.length_c   1.000
_cell.angle_alpha   90.00
_cell.angle_beta   90.00
_cell.angle_gamma   90.00
#
_symmetry.space_group_name_H-M   'P 1'
#
loop_
_entity.id
_entity.type
_entity.pdbx_description
1 polymer ?
#
loop_
_entity_poly.entity_id
_entity_poly.type
_entity_poly.pdbx_seq_one_letter_code
_entity_poly.pdbx_strand_id
1 'polypeptide(L)'
;APSDLADGNCAMGFDAAGNQTGVSQDLSGRDIGSSKYSGSFGAQYTQPIGSMIWFTQVDVNFFDDYLYTGDLDEIDFQDGRELINLRTGLMGDNWTLMLYGRNITDESVAAGGADVPLARGSHMRYYSRGEVFGIQAVWEF
;
A
#
# COMPACT_ATOMS: atom_id res chain seq x y z
N ALA A 1 11.37 10.89 -18.90
CA ALA A 1 10.14 11.26 -19.63
C ALA A 1 10.22 12.72 -20.08
N PRO A 2 9.45 13.19 -21.12
CA PRO A 2 9.50 14.58 -21.58
C PRO A 2 9.01 15.60 -20.56
N SER A 3 8.20 15.21 -19.56
CA SER A 3 7.78 16.06 -18.46
C SER A 3 8.97 16.48 -17.58
N ASP A 4 9.89 15.55 -17.32
CA ASP A 4 11.02 15.79 -16.42
C ASP A 4 12.04 16.76 -17.00
N LEU A 5 12.12 16.88 -18.34
CA LEU A 5 12.92 17.88 -19.03
C LEU A 5 12.38 19.30 -18.83
N ALA A 6 11.07 19.46 -18.66
CA ALA A 6 10.43 20.74 -18.41
C ALA A 6 10.65 21.24 -16.98
N ASP A 7 10.82 20.31 -16.01
CA ASP A 7 10.99 20.63 -14.59
C ASP A 7 12.46 20.87 -14.20
N GLY A 8 13.39 20.83 -15.15
CA GLY A 8 14.80 21.12 -14.93
C GLY A 8 15.59 20.04 -14.17
N ASN A 9 14.97 18.91 -13.90
CA ASN A 9 15.58 17.79 -13.16
C ASN A 9 16.39 16.82 -14.05
N CYS A 10 16.26 16.93 -15.39
CA CYS A 10 16.96 16.08 -16.32
C CYS A 10 18.12 16.82 -17.00
N ALA A 11 19.29 16.20 -17.02
CA ALA A 11 20.46 16.68 -17.74
C ALA A 11 20.72 15.81 -18.97
N MET A 12 20.92 16.43 -20.13
CA MET A 12 21.39 15.74 -21.32
C MET A 12 22.92 15.60 -21.26
N GLY A 13 23.41 14.37 -21.36
CA GLY A 13 24.83 14.10 -21.53
C GLY A 13 25.25 14.22 -22.99
N PHE A 14 26.44 14.77 -23.25
CA PHE A 14 27.04 14.85 -24.55
C PHE A 14 28.46 14.33 -24.51
N ASP A 15 28.88 13.64 -25.57
CA ASP A 15 30.28 13.23 -25.73
C ASP A 15 31.17 14.40 -26.22
N ALA A 16 32.46 14.18 -26.31
CA ALA A 16 33.43 15.20 -26.78
C ALA A 16 33.21 15.66 -28.23
N ALA A 17 32.46 14.92 -29.03
CA ALA A 17 32.07 15.24 -30.41
C ALA A 17 30.69 15.96 -30.46
N GLY A 18 30.02 16.17 -29.32
CA GLY A 18 28.73 16.85 -29.25
C GLY A 18 27.52 15.95 -29.52
N ASN A 19 27.71 14.62 -29.58
CA ASN A 19 26.59 13.69 -29.75
C ASN A 19 25.92 13.45 -28.38
N GLN A 20 24.61 13.36 -28.37
CA GLN A 20 23.86 13.05 -27.14
C GLN A 20 24.18 11.62 -26.68
N THR A 21 24.67 11.47 -25.44
CA THR A 21 25.07 10.18 -24.85
C THR A 21 24.04 9.61 -23.92
N GLY A 22 23.06 10.41 -23.48
CA GLY A 22 21.98 9.98 -22.57
C GLY A 22 21.27 11.13 -21.92
N VAL A 23 20.28 10.80 -21.15
CA VAL A 23 19.57 11.72 -20.24
C VAL A 23 19.71 11.16 -18.83
N SER A 24 20.14 11.99 -17.91
CA SER A 24 20.20 11.63 -16.48
C SER A 24 19.26 12.52 -15.68
N GLN A 25 18.56 11.93 -14.74
CA GLN A 25 17.72 12.64 -13.79
C GLN A 25 18.45 12.74 -12.46
N ASP A 26 18.46 13.93 -11.85
CA ASP A 26 18.99 14.10 -10.50
C ASP A 26 17.86 13.85 -9.48
N LEU A 27 17.96 12.73 -8.78
CA LEU A 27 17.04 12.32 -7.72
C LEU A 27 17.59 12.59 -6.33
N SER A 28 18.67 13.39 -6.20
CA SER A 28 19.29 13.70 -4.92
C SER A 28 18.29 14.38 -3.99
N GLY A 29 18.17 13.85 -2.77
CA GLY A 29 17.28 14.38 -1.74
C GLY A 29 15.80 14.02 -1.90
N ARG A 30 15.44 13.21 -2.89
CA ARG A 30 14.09 12.62 -3.01
C ARG A 30 14.02 11.29 -2.27
N ASP A 31 12.89 11.03 -1.64
CA ASP A 31 12.63 9.75 -0.99
C ASP A 31 12.32 8.68 -2.05
N ILE A 32 13.05 7.58 -2.01
CA ILE A 32 12.92 6.49 -2.96
C ILE A 32 11.93 5.47 -2.44
N GLY A 33 10.68 5.52 -2.94
CA GLY A 33 9.74 4.41 -2.95
C GLY A 33 9.34 3.79 -1.60
N SER A 34 9.57 4.47 -0.48
CA SER A 34 9.20 3.94 0.83
C SER A 34 8.64 5.03 1.75
N SER A 35 7.63 4.68 2.52
CA SER A 35 7.11 5.55 3.58
C SER A 35 8.23 5.93 4.57
N LYS A 36 8.31 7.18 5.00
CA LYS A 36 9.27 7.65 6.01
C LYS A 36 9.04 6.97 7.34
N TYR A 37 7.79 6.74 7.69
CA TYR A 37 7.42 5.98 8.86
C TYR A 37 6.22 5.08 8.56
N SER A 38 6.15 3.98 9.28
CA SER A 38 5.00 3.09 9.30
C SER A 38 4.93 2.43 10.67
N GLY A 39 3.76 1.97 11.03
CA GLY A 39 3.60 1.27 12.29
C GLY A 39 2.31 0.47 12.32
N SER A 40 2.18 -0.31 13.40
CA SER A 40 0.99 -1.10 13.64
C SER A 40 0.61 -1.07 15.12
N PHE A 41 -0.68 -1.10 15.36
CA PHE A 41 -1.28 -1.26 16.68
C PHE A 41 -2.33 -2.32 16.62
N GLY A 42 -2.34 -3.25 17.59
CA GLY A 42 -3.35 -4.29 17.72
C GLY A 42 -3.90 -4.33 19.13
N ALA A 43 -5.21 -4.53 19.25
CA ALA A 43 -5.88 -4.76 20.52
C ALA A 43 -6.84 -5.93 20.40
N GLN A 44 -6.84 -6.80 21.41
CA GLN A 44 -7.75 -7.92 21.52
C GLN A 44 -8.46 -7.90 22.86
N TYR A 45 -9.76 -8.14 22.80
CA TYR A 45 -10.60 -8.34 23.97
C TYR A 45 -11.22 -9.73 23.94
N THR A 46 -11.24 -10.41 25.06
CA THR A 46 -11.87 -11.72 25.21
C THR A 46 -12.75 -11.75 26.45
N GLN A 47 -13.92 -12.37 26.35
CA GLN A 47 -14.86 -12.50 27.45
C GLN A 47 -15.51 -13.89 27.44
N PRO A 48 -15.48 -14.63 28.55
CA PRO A 48 -16.26 -15.87 28.71
C PRO A 48 -17.77 -15.58 28.67
N ILE A 49 -18.51 -16.36 27.88
CA ILE A 49 -19.98 -16.34 27.80
C ILE A 49 -20.48 -17.77 27.91
N GLY A 50 -20.86 -18.18 29.14
CA GLY A 50 -21.21 -19.57 29.41
C GLY A 50 -20.05 -20.51 29.19
N SER A 51 -20.22 -21.52 28.32
CA SER A 51 -19.16 -22.46 27.91
C SER A 51 -18.35 -21.97 26.70
N MET A 52 -18.58 -20.75 26.22
CA MET A 52 -17.91 -20.18 25.05
C MET A 52 -17.05 -19.00 25.45
N ILE A 53 -16.14 -18.61 24.57
CA ILE A 53 -15.36 -17.39 24.67
C ILE A 53 -15.74 -16.50 23.50
N TRP A 54 -16.23 -15.30 23.78
CA TRP A 54 -16.31 -14.24 22.79
C TRP A 54 -14.97 -13.53 22.69
N PHE A 55 -14.52 -13.26 21.48
CA PHE A 55 -13.35 -12.45 21.22
C PHE A 55 -13.61 -11.38 20.17
N THR A 56 -12.92 -10.27 20.30
CA THR A 56 -12.86 -9.21 19.28
C THR A 56 -11.44 -8.70 19.21
N GLN A 57 -10.93 -8.53 17.97
CA GLN A 57 -9.61 -8.01 17.71
C GLN A 57 -9.69 -6.92 16.66
N VAL A 58 -8.97 -5.83 16.89
CA VAL A 58 -8.75 -4.73 15.95
C VAL A 58 -7.27 -4.62 15.68
N ASP A 59 -6.89 -4.53 14.42
CA ASP A 59 -5.51 -4.28 13.99
C ASP A 59 -5.53 -3.03 13.09
N VAL A 60 -4.72 -2.04 13.44
CA VAL A 60 -4.54 -0.80 12.67
C VAL A 60 -3.10 -0.75 12.16
N ASN A 61 -2.93 -0.60 10.86
CA ASN A 61 -1.62 -0.37 10.24
C ASN A 61 -1.63 1.00 9.59
N PHE A 62 -0.66 1.82 9.90
CA PHE A 62 -0.53 3.16 9.34
C PHE A 62 0.78 3.31 8.59
N PHE A 63 0.73 4.08 7.51
CA PHE A 63 1.82 4.34 6.60
C PHE A 63 1.81 5.81 6.22
N ASP A 64 3.01 6.41 6.17
CA ASP A 64 3.20 7.73 5.59
C ASP A 64 3.07 7.71 4.07
N ASP A 65 2.97 8.88 3.47
CA ASP A 65 2.98 9.04 2.03
C ASP A 65 4.30 8.56 1.40
N TYR A 66 4.24 8.18 0.13
CA TYR A 66 5.41 7.79 -0.65
C TYR A 66 5.13 7.80 -2.16
N LEU A 67 6.20 7.88 -2.93
CA LEU A 67 6.17 7.64 -4.37
C LEU A 67 6.41 6.14 -4.63
N TYR A 68 5.52 5.47 -5.35
CA TYR A 68 5.57 4.01 -5.53
C TYR A 68 6.30 3.56 -6.80
N THR A 69 6.78 4.49 -7.64
CA THR A 69 7.61 4.19 -8.82
C THR A 69 9.02 4.75 -8.65
N GLY A 70 9.96 4.16 -9.38
CA GLY A 70 11.37 4.52 -9.28
C GLY A 70 11.77 5.77 -10.04
N ASP A 71 10.91 6.30 -10.91
CA ASP A 71 11.10 7.55 -11.65
C ASP A 71 10.68 8.78 -10.84
N LEU A 72 9.98 8.55 -9.72
CA LEU A 72 9.57 9.56 -8.76
C LEU A 72 8.70 10.68 -9.36
N ASP A 73 7.87 10.35 -10.33
CA ASP A 73 6.90 11.28 -10.89
C ASP A 73 5.78 11.58 -9.86
N GLU A 74 5.37 12.85 -9.78
CA GLU A 74 4.33 13.27 -8.82
C GLU A 74 2.98 12.55 -9.03
N ILE A 75 2.72 12.07 -10.25
CA ILE A 75 1.52 11.29 -10.56
C ILE A 75 1.51 9.93 -9.82
N ASP A 76 2.69 9.44 -9.43
CA ASP A 76 2.87 8.16 -8.77
C ASP A 76 2.91 8.27 -7.24
N PHE A 77 2.30 9.33 -6.74
CA PHE A 77 2.18 9.59 -5.31
C PHE A 77 1.05 8.77 -4.68
N GLN A 78 1.32 8.19 -3.53
CA GLN A 78 0.36 7.55 -2.65
C GLN A 78 0.29 8.32 -1.34
N ASP A 79 -0.88 8.83 -1.02
CA ASP A 79 -1.14 9.50 0.26
C ASP A 79 -0.93 8.56 1.45
N GLY A 80 -0.57 9.13 2.59
CA GLY A 80 -0.52 8.44 3.87
C GLY A 80 -1.89 7.82 4.18
N ARG A 81 -1.90 6.63 4.81
CA ARG A 81 -3.14 5.84 4.99
C ARG A 81 -3.14 4.98 6.23
N GLU A 82 -4.33 4.60 6.63
CA GLU A 82 -4.59 3.70 7.75
C GLU A 82 -5.44 2.52 7.29
N LEU A 83 -4.92 1.30 7.45
CA LEU A 83 -5.64 0.07 7.14
C LEU A 83 -6.15 -0.55 8.43
N ILE A 84 -7.47 -0.58 8.59
CA ILE A 84 -8.14 -1.12 9.77
C ILE A 84 -8.71 -2.50 9.43
N ASN A 85 -8.33 -3.48 10.25
CA ASN A 85 -8.88 -4.83 10.18
C ASN A 85 -9.60 -5.15 11.49
N LEU A 86 -10.73 -5.82 11.38
CA LEU A 86 -11.56 -6.23 12.50
C LEU A 86 -11.86 -7.72 12.39
N ARG A 87 -11.80 -8.44 13.50
CA ARG A 87 -12.31 -9.80 13.61
C ARG A 87 -13.01 -9.96 14.95
N THR A 88 -14.13 -10.65 14.93
CA THR A 88 -14.89 -10.99 16.12
C THR A 88 -15.52 -12.37 15.96
N GLY A 89 -15.68 -13.10 17.05
CA GLY A 89 -16.23 -14.44 16.95
C GLY A 89 -16.48 -15.10 18.30
N LEU A 90 -16.94 -16.32 18.20
CA LEU A 90 -17.19 -17.21 19.32
C LEU A 90 -16.31 -18.45 19.18
N MET A 91 -15.73 -18.88 20.28
CA MET A 91 -14.92 -20.10 20.39
C MET A 91 -15.59 -21.01 21.41
N GLY A 92 -15.94 -22.21 21.00
CA GLY A 92 -16.37 -23.32 21.85
C GLY A 92 -15.26 -24.33 22.04
N ASP A 93 -15.57 -25.50 22.64
CA ASP A 93 -14.58 -26.53 22.97
C ASP A 93 -13.86 -27.09 21.73
N ASN A 94 -14.58 -27.29 20.63
CA ASN A 94 -14.04 -27.89 19.40
C ASN A 94 -14.47 -27.15 18.14
N TRP A 95 -14.94 -25.91 18.26
CA TRP A 95 -15.32 -25.10 17.11
C TRP A 95 -15.02 -23.62 17.33
N THR A 96 -14.82 -22.90 16.24
CA THR A 96 -14.70 -21.44 16.21
C THR A 96 -15.52 -20.90 15.06
N LEU A 97 -16.33 -19.89 15.32
CA LEU A 97 -17.04 -19.10 14.32
C LEU A 97 -16.55 -17.66 14.39
N MET A 98 -16.05 -17.14 13.28
CA MET A 98 -15.45 -15.82 13.21
C MET A 98 -15.99 -15.02 12.03
N LEU A 99 -16.34 -13.78 12.26
CA LEU A 99 -16.56 -12.75 11.27
C LEU A 99 -15.29 -11.90 11.16
N TYR A 100 -14.90 -11.54 9.96
CA TYR A 100 -13.76 -10.66 9.76
C TYR A 100 -14.03 -9.62 8.68
N GLY A 101 -13.46 -8.44 8.86
CA GLY A 101 -13.33 -7.40 7.87
C GLY A 101 -11.87 -6.98 7.73
N ARG A 102 -11.38 -6.90 6.51
CA ARG A 102 -10.05 -6.37 6.18
C ARG A 102 -10.23 -5.07 5.43
N ASN A 103 -9.38 -4.09 5.74
CA ASN A 103 -9.46 -2.77 5.15
C ASN A 103 -10.89 -2.22 5.20
N ILE A 104 -11.50 -2.23 6.41
CA ILE A 104 -12.92 -1.87 6.61
C ILE A 104 -13.22 -0.41 6.32
N THR A 105 -12.20 0.42 6.16
CA THR A 105 -12.27 1.83 5.75
C THR A 105 -12.25 1.99 4.23
N ASP A 106 -12.12 0.89 3.47
CA ASP A 106 -12.02 0.86 1.99
C ASP A 106 -10.93 1.78 1.43
N GLU A 107 -9.78 1.82 2.10
CA GLU A 107 -8.63 2.59 1.63
C GLU A 107 -8.08 2.05 0.31
N SER A 108 -7.93 2.94 -0.66
CA SER A 108 -7.34 2.61 -1.96
C SER A 108 -5.81 2.64 -1.87
N VAL A 109 -5.18 1.48 -2.01
CA VAL A 109 -3.72 1.34 -1.93
C VAL A 109 -3.15 1.05 -3.30
N ALA A 110 -2.32 1.95 -3.82
CA ALA A 110 -1.55 1.67 -5.02
C ALA A 110 -0.50 0.58 -4.70
N ALA A 111 -0.62 -0.54 -5.37
CA ALA A 111 0.33 -1.66 -5.26
C ALA A 111 1.53 -1.50 -6.20
N GLY A 112 1.46 -0.54 -7.11
CA GLY A 112 2.50 -0.18 -8.05
C GLY A 112 1.96 0.54 -9.27
N GLY A 113 2.85 1.03 -10.09
CA GLY A 113 2.54 1.69 -11.35
C GLY A 113 3.70 1.62 -12.32
N ALA A 114 3.47 2.05 -13.53
CA ALA A 114 4.49 2.19 -14.56
C ALA A 114 4.01 3.11 -15.68
N ASP A 115 4.94 3.72 -16.37
CA ASP A 115 4.68 4.38 -17.65
C ASP A 115 4.21 3.39 -18.70
N VAL A 116 3.25 3.79 -19.52
CA VAL A 116 2.81 2.97 -20.64
C VAL A 116 3.76 3.16 -21.81
N PRO A 117 4.51 2.11 -22.23
CA PRO A 117 5.43 2.21 -23.34
C PRO A 117 4.77 2.73 -24.61
N LEU A 118 5.42 3.64 -25.33
CA LEU A 118 4.96 4.25 -26.58
C LEU A 118 3.71 5.15 -26.49
N ALA A 119 3.15 5.36 -25.30
CA ALA A 119 2.02 6.24 -25.06
C ALA A 119 2.45 7.40 -24.14
N ARG A 120 2.88 8.51 -24.73
CA ARG A 120 3.39 9.67 -23.97
C ARG A 120 2.38 10.18 -22.94
N GLY A 121 2.85 10.32 -21.70
CA GLY A 121 2.04 10.85 -20.58
C GLY A 121 0.93 9.91 -20.14
N SER A 122 1.00 8.63 -20.50
CA SER A 122 0.05 7.61 -20.03
C SER A 122 0.70 6.77 -18.95
N HIS A 123 0.04 6.72 -17.80
CA HIS A 123 0.47 5.95 -16.63
C HIS A 123 -0.51 4.82 -16.36
N MET A 124 0.00 3.73 -15.86
CA MET A 124 -0.76 2.56 -15.44
C MET A 124 -0.58 2.39 -13.93
N ARG A 125 -1.69 2.22 -13.21
CA ARG A 125 -1.68 2.05 -11.75
C ARG A 125 -2.43 0.79 -11.37
N TYR A 126 -1.84 0.02 -10.48
CA TYR A 126 -2.44 -1.19 -9.90
C TYR A 126 -2.86 -0.89 -8.48
N TYR A 127 -4.08 -1.27 -8.13
CA TYR A 127 -4.58 -1.14 -6.78
C TYR A 127 -4.63 -2.49 -6.07
N SER A 128 -4.36 -2.50 -4.79
CA SER A 128 -4.64 -3.64 -3.94
C SER A 128 -6.16 -3.84 -3.81
N ARG A 129 -6.56 -5.01 -3.31
CA ARG A 129 -7.97 -5.26 -3.03
C ARG A 129 -8.47 -4.30 -1.97
N GLY A 130 -9.63 -3.66 -2.21
CA GLY A 130 -10.34 -2.82 -1.25
C GLY A 130 -10.85 -3.61 -0.04
N GLU A 131 -11.97 -3.19 0.52
CA GLU A 131 -12.59 -3.86 1.67
C GLU A 131 -12.96 -5.33 1.37
N VAL A 132 -12.78 -6.18 2.36
CA VAL A 132 -13.16 -7.60 2.28
C VAL A 132 -13.81 -8.01 3.57
N PHE A 133 -15.02 -8.52 3.51
CA PHE A 133 -15.71 -9.15 4.63
C PHE A 133 -15.87 -10.65 4.41
N GLY A 134 -15.81 -11.41 5.47
CA GLY A 134 -15.98 -12.84 5.39
C GLY A 134 -16.37 -13.49 6.71
N ILE A 135 -16.77 -14.75 6.59
CA ILE A 135 -17.11 -15.63 7.70
C ILE A 135 -16.18 -16.83 7.62
N GLN A 136 -15.64 -17.24 8.74
CA GLN A 136 -14.84 -18.45 8.88
C GLN A 136 -15.41 -19.32 9.99
N ALA A 137 -15.63 -20.58 9.69
CA ALA A 137 -15.95 -21.62 10.67
C ALA A 137 -14.86 -22.68 10.66
N VAL A 138 -14.38 -23.05 11.85
CA VAL A 138 -13.39 -24.11 12.06
C VAL A 138 -14.00 -25.13 13.00
N TRP A 139 -13.82 -26.40 12.70
CA TRP A 139 -14.26 -27.51 13.52
C TRP A 139 -13.12 -28.50 13.70
N GLU A 140 -12.83 -28.87 14.95
CA GLU A 140 -11.80 -29.84 15.30
C GLU A 140 -12.48 -31.17 15.72
N PHE A 141 -12.00 -32.30 15.18
CA PHE A 141 -12.57 -33.64 15.42
C PHE A 141 -11.73 -34.44 16.42
#